data_ab01d918dbdf1257a69ea4b64c990e1e
#
_entry.id   ab01d918dbdf1257a69ea4b64c990e1e
#
_cell.length_a   1.000
_cell.length_b   1.000
_cell.length_c   1.000
_cell.angle_alpha   90.00
_cell.angle_beta   90.00
_cell.angle_gamma   90.00
#
_symmetry.space_group_name_H-M   'P 1'
#
loop_
_entity.id
_entity.type
_entity.pdbx_description
1 polymer ?
#
loop_
_entity_poly.entity_id
_entity_poly.type
_entity_poly.pdbx_seq_one_letter_code
_entity_poly.pdbx_strand_id
1 'polypeptide(L)'
;MKVGTIGTGFIVDWFLNAVKQNEGVEAVGMYSRKEESARPLSEKYGIKNIYTDYKEMLANNDIDTVYIASPNSLHYSYAKEALLAGKHVICEKPFTSTVKEFMELKQLAKEKQLFLFEAIVTIHMPNYLAVKENLSRLGKIRMVQCNFSQYSSRYDKFLAGETPNVFNPAFSGGALSDINIYNLHFVMGLFGRPAQIHYYPNLHENGIDTSGVAILEYDGFKAVCVGCKDTKSHCIAQIQGEKGYITVDSETSRCAN
;
A
#
# COMPACT_ATOMS: atom_id res chain seq x y z
N MET A 1 -5.42 -14.40 -16.03
CA MET A 1 -4.51 -13.28 -15.74
C MET A 1 -3.10 -13.84 -15.63
N LYS A 2 -2.19 -13.38 -16.47
CA LYS A 2 -0.78 -13.80 -16.50
C LYS A 2 0.10 -12.66 -16.00
N VAL A 3 0.74 -12.83 -14.86
CA VAL A 3 1.41 -11.76 -14.11
C VAL A 3 2.92 -11.81 -14.26
N GLY A 4 3.52 -10.66 -14.60
CA GLY A 4 4.93 -10.38 -14.39
C GLY A 4 5.13 -9.59 -13.10
N THR A 5 6.12 -9.92 -12.27
CA THR A 5 6.38 -9.23 -11.00
C THR A 5 7.64 -8.38 -11.06
N ILE A 6 7.62 -7.23 -10.36
CA ILE A 6 8.79 -6.38 -10.11
C ILE A 6 9.12 -6.42 -8.63
N GLY A 7 10.36 -6.78 -8.31
CA GLY A 7 10.84 -6.89 -6.94
C GLY A 7 11.04 -8.33 -6.48
N THR A 8 11.76 -8.49 -5.36
CA THR A 8 12.16 -9.79 -4.81
C THR A 8 12.04 -9.85 -3.29
N GLY A 9 11.32 -8.88 -2.70
CA GLY A 9 11.11 -8.78 -1.27
C GLY A 9 9.99 -9.69 -0.75
N PHE A 10 9.80 -9.71 0.57
CA PHE A 10 8.79 -10.53 1.24
C PHE A 10 7.36 -10.26 0.75
N ILE A 11 7.06 -9.03 0.31
CA ILE A 11 5.72 -8.69 -0.21
C ILE A 11 5.44 -9.39 -1.55
N VAL A 12 6.47 -9.56 -2.38
CA VAL A 12 6.37 -10.35 -3.62
C VAL A 12 6.15 -11.81 -3.31
N ASP A 13 6.83 -12.35 -2.27
CA ASP A 13 6.61 -13.72 -1.82
C ASP A 13 5.16 -13.95 -1.36
N TRP A 14 4.58 -13.01 -0.61
CA TRP A 14 3.17 -13.07 -0.20
C TRP A 14 2.22 -12.99 -1.39
N PHE A 15 2.49 -12.10 -2.32
CA PHE A 15 1.70 -11.98 -3.55
C PHE A 15 1.74 -13.28 -4.37
N LEU A 16 2.93 -13.84 -4.60
CA LEU A 16 3.10 -15.10 -5.35
C LEU A 16 2.43 -16.28 -4.64
N ASN A 17 2.45 -16.30 -3.31
CA ASN A 17 1.72 -17.30 -2.54
C ASN A 17 0.20 -17.17 -2.74
N ALA A 18 -0.34 -15.96 -2.80
CA ALA A 18 -1.74 -15.72 -3.12
C ALA A 18 -2.07 -16.10 -4.56
N VAL A 19 -1.21 -15.78 -5.52
CA VAL A 19 -1.36 -16.22 -6.93
C VAL A 19 -1.47 -17.73 -7.02
N LYS A 20 -0.60 -18.48 -6.32
CA LYS A 20 -0.61 -19.94 -6.31
C LYS A 20 -1.92 -20.55 -5.78
N GLN A 21 -2.63 -19.83 -4.92
CA GLN A 21 -3.88 -20.29 -4.30
C GLN A 21 -5.13 -19.90 -5.10
N ASN A 22 -4.99 -19.13 -6.18
CA ASN A 22 -6.12 -18.64 -6.95
C ASN A 22 -6.10 -19.21 -8.38
N GLU A 23 -7.14 -19.94 -8.74
CA GLU A 23 -7.34 -20.40 -10.11
C GLU A 23 -7.51 -19.24 -11.08
N GLY A 24 -6.94 -19.37 -12.29
CA GLY A 24 -7.04 -18.36 -13.34
C GLY A 24 -6.01 -17.22 -13.23
N VAL A 25 -5.08 -17.29 -12.26
CA VAL A 25 -3.95 -16.37 -12.13
C VAL A 25 -2.65 -17.16 -12.14
N GLU A 26 -1.70 -16.74 -12.96
CA GLU A 26 -0.39 -17.39 -13.11
C GLU A 26 0.72 -16.35 -13.11
N ALA A 27 1.79 -16.59 -12.34
CA ALA A 27 3.01 -15.80 -12.41
C ALA A 27 3.95 -16.38 -13.46
N VAL A 28 4.15 -15.66 -14.56
CA VAL A 28 4.89 -16.16 -15.74
C VAL A 28 6.25 -15.51 -15.93
N GLY A 29 6.55 -14.43 -15.18
CA GLY A 29 7.83 -13.75 -15.26
C GLY A 29 8.14 -12.91 -14.01
N MET A 30 9.44 -12.68 -13.79
CA MET A 30 9.95 -11.80 -12.73
C MET A 30 11.01 -10.87 -13.30
N TYR A 31 10.92 -9.60 -12.94
CA TYR A 31 11.98 -8.63 -13.19
C TYR A 31 12.76 -8.30 -11.91
N SER A 32 14.07 -8.37 -12.00
CA SER A 32 14.98 -7.89 -10.97
C SER A 32 16.26 -7.37 -11.64
N ARG A 33 16.85 -6.30 -11.08
CA ARG A 33 18.13 -5.76 -11.57
C ARG A 33 19.29 -6.78 -11.57
N LYS A 34 19.16 -7.84 -10.76
CA LYS A 34 20.10 -8.96 -10.66
C LYS A 34 19.33 -10.25 -10.65
N GLU A 35 19.68 -11.17 -11.53
CA GLU A 35 19.02 -12.47 -11.64
C GLU A 35 19.11 -13.26 -10.33
N GLU A 36 20.26 -13.22 -9.65
CA GLU A 36 20.49 -13.94 -8.40
C GLU A 36 19.49 -13.54 -7.29
N SER A 37 19.01 -12.28 -7.33
CA SER A 37 18.02 -11.80 -6.37
C SER A 37 16.61 -12.36 -6.62
N ALA A 38 16.28 -12.68 -7.87
CA ALA A 38 14.97 -13.23 -8.24
C ALA A 38 14.93 -14.76 -8.15
N ARG A 39 16.05 -15.43 -8.32
CA ARG A 39 16.18 -16.89 -8.40
C ARG A 39 15.48 -17.64 -7.24
N PRO A 40 15.63 -17.25 -5.96
CA PRO A 40 14.96 -17.97 -4.87
C PRO A 40 13.44 -17.99 -4.98
N LEU A 41 12.81 -16.89 -5.38
CA LEU A 41 11.37 -16.83 -5.59
C LEU A 41 10.94 -17.54 -6.87
N SER A 42 11.70 -17.37 -7.94
CA SER A 42 11.49 -18.06 -9.22
C SER A 42 11.45 -19.58 -9.03
N GLU A 43 12.43 -20.15 -8.34
CA GLU A 43 12.50 -21.59 -8.02
C GLU A 43 11.34 -22.02 -7.11
N LYS A 44 11.05 -21.25 -6.05
CA LYS A 44 9.97 -21.54 -5.09
C LYS A 44 8.58 -21.62 -5.76
N TYR A 45 8.34 -20.78 -6.75
CA TYR A 45 7.03 -20.67 -7.41
C TYR A 45 7.00 -21.25 -8.83
N GLY A 46 8.12 -21.81 -9.31
CA GLY A 46 8.22 -22.42 -10.65
C GLY A 46 8.15 -21.41 -11.80
N ILE A 47 8.54 -20.15 -11.56
CA ILE A 47 8.53 -19.10 -12.57
C ILE A 47 9.76 -19.26 -13.46
N LYS A 48 9.55 -19.53 -14.75
CA LYS A 48 10.65 -19.88 -15.67
C LYS A 48 11.42 -18.65 -16.17
N ASN A 49 10.76 -17.52 -16.31
CA ASN A 49 11.34 -16.34 -16.96
C ASN A 49 11.78 -15.32 -15.91
N ILE A 50 13.10 -15.11 -15.82
CA ILE A 50 13.70 -14.02 -15.06
C ILE A 50 14.24 -13.00 -16.05
N TYR A 51 13.86 -11.74 -15.89
CA TYR A 51 14.31 -10.63 -16.72
C TYR A 51 15.19 -9.70 -15.92
N THR A 52 16.30 -9.27 -16.50
CA THR A 52 17.17 -8.19 -15.98
C THR A 52 16.98 -6.88 -16.73
N ASP A 53 16.29 -6.91 -17.86
CA ASP A 53 15.76 -5.74 -18.57
C ASP A 53 14.22 -5.72 -18.47
N TYR A 54 13.69 -4.61 -17.93
CA TYR A 54 12.26 -4.44 -17.77
C TYR A 54 11.51 -4.38 -19.09
N LYS A 55 12.13 -3.80 -20.12
CA LYS A 55 11.52 -3.70 -21.46
C LYS A 55 11.34 -5.08 -22.11
N GLU A 56 12.29 -5.98 -21.89
CA GLU A 56 12.15 -7.37 -22.35
C GLU A 56 10.98 -8.07 -21.67
N MET A 57 10.79 -7.87 -20.36
CA MET A 57 9.61 -8.40 -19.65
C MET A 57 8.32 -7.82 -20.23
N LEU A 58 8.27 -6.51 -20.49
CA LEU A 58 7.09 -5.85 -21.05
C LEU A 58 6.80 -6.30 -22.50
N ALA A 59 7.81 -6.67 -23.27
CA ALA A 59 7.66 -7.18 -24.64
C ALA A 59 7.10 -8.62 -24.67
N ASN A 60 7.10 -9.34 -23.55
CA ASN A 60 6.51 -10.67 -23.50
C ASN A 60 4.97 -10.60 -23.60
N ASN A 61 4.43 -11.15 -24.67
CA ASN A 61 2.98 -11.17 -24.93
C ASN A 61 2.20 -12.10 -23.98
N ASP A 62 2.88 -13.04 -23.32
CA ASP A 62 2.24 -13.89 -22.32
C ASP A 62 1.96 -13.16 -21.01
N ILE A 63 2.55 -11.99 -20.77
CA ILE A 63 2.26 -11.16 -19.61
C ILE A 63 1.16 -10.16 -19.98
N ASP A 64 0.04 -10.19 -19.29
CA ASP A 64 -1.06 -9.21 -19.42
C ASP A 64 -1.08 -8.18 -18.28
N THR A 65 -0.50 -8.51 -17.13
CA THR A 65 -0.55 -7.72 -15.90
C THR A 65 0.84 -7.64 -15.28
N VAL A 66 1.20 -6.46 -14.73
CA VAL A 66 2.44 -6.26 -13.99
C VAL A 66 2.12 -5.92 -12.54
N TYR A 67 2.66 -6.72 -11.61
CA TYR A 67 2.66 -6.43 -10.18
C TYR A 67 3.95 -5.71 -9.79
N ILE A 68 3.84 -4.50 -9.22
CA ILE A 68 4.96 -3.62 -8.92
C ILE A 68 5.17 -3.54 -7.40
N ALA A 69 6.29 -4.05 -6.92
CA ALA A 69 6.72 -4.00 -5.52
C ALA A 69 8.17 -3.51 -5.41
N SER A 70 8.45 -2.39 -6.05
CA SER A 70 9.72 -1.66 -6.02
C SER A 70 9.78 -0.66 -4.84
N PRO A 71 10.89 0.07 -4.61
CA PRO A 71 10.86 1.27 -3.77
C PRO A 71 9.81 2.28 -4.26
N ASN A 72 9.13 2.97 -3.32
CA ASN A 72 7.96 3.80 -3.62
C ASN A 72 8.19 4.83 -4.73
N SER A 73 9.35 5.51 -4.73
CA SER A 73 9.71 6.52 -5.74
C SER A 73 9.82 5.97 -7.18
N LEU A 74 9.86 4.66 -7.36
CA LEU A 74 9.94 4.00 -8.68
C LEU A 74 8.57 3.49 -9.16
N HIS A 75 7.54 3.53 -8.33
CA HIS A 75 6.21 3.02 -8.67
C HIS A 75 5.66 3.70 -9.92
N TYR A 76 5.73 5.04 -9.96
CA TYR A 76 5.24 5.82 -11.09
C TYR A 76 5.90 5.44 -12.42
N SER A 77 7.24 5.37 -12.47
CA SER A 77 7.96 5.06 -13.70
C SER A 77 7.64 3.67 -14.22
N TYR A 78 7.68 2.66 -13.35
CA TYR A 78 7.34 1.29 -13.74
C TYR A 78 5.88 1.14 -14.16
N ALA A 79 4.94 1.76 -13.44
CA ALA A 79 3.53 1.73 -13.80
C ALA A 79 3.26 2.40 -15.16
N LYS A 80 3.91 3.55 -15.42
CA LYS A 80 3.78 4.26 -16.69
C LYS A 80 4.28 3.43 -17.86
N GLU A 81 5.47 2.84 -17.75
CA GLU A 81 6.02 1.98 -18.80
C GLU A 81 5.14 0.75 -19.06
N ALA A 82 4.62 0.11 -18.00
CA ALA A 82 3.70 -1.01 -18.13
C ALA A 82 2.42 -0.64 -18.89
N LEU A 83 1.77 0.48 -18.50
CA LEU A 83 0.57 0.97 -19.19
C LEU A 83 0.84 1.34 -20.65
N LEU A 84 1.98 1.98 -20.95
CA LEU A 84 2.39 2.29 -22.33
C LEU A 84 2.58 1.01 -23.16
N ALA A 85 3.10 -0.05 -22.55
CA ALA A 85 3.26 -1.37 -23.17
C ALA A 85 1.94 -2.19 -23.24
N GLY A 86 0.80 -1.62 -22.85
CA GLY A 86 -0.50 -2.29 -22.93
C GLY A 86 -0.74 -3.32 -21.82
N LYS A 87 -0.04 -3.21 -20.68
CA LYS A 87 -0.20 -4.12 -19.54
C LYS A 87 -1.08 -3.49 -18.45
N HIS A 88 -1.94 -4.30 -17.83
CA HIS A 88 -2.62 -3.94 -16.59
C HIS A 88 -1.61 -3.78 -15.46
N VAL A 89 -1.93 -2.97 -14.46
CA VAL A 89 -1.01 -2.68 -13.35
C VAL A 89 -1.68 -2.92 -12.01
N ILE A 90 -0.99 -3.66 -11.15
CA ILE A 90 -1.22 -3.74 -9.71
C ILE A 90 0.04 -3.20 -9.05
N CYS A 91 -0.04 -2.07 -8.37
CA CYS A 91 1.12 -1.42 -7.76
C CYS A 91 0.99 -1.37 -6.24
N GLU A 92 2.05 -1.71 -5.54
CA GLU A 92 2.10 -1.62 -4.08
C GLU A 92 1.84 -0.21 -3.56
N LYS A 93 1.33 -0.17 -2.34
CA LYS A 93 1.15 1.08 -1.59
C LYS A 93 2.52 1.62 -1.10
N PRO A 94 2.66 2.93 -0.92
CA PRO A 94 1.81 3.99 -1.45
C PRO A 94 1.92 4.03 -2.97
N PHE A 95 0.82 4.24 -3.65
CA PHE A 95 0.73 4.07 -5.10
C PHE A 95 1.68 4.98 -5.89
N THR A 96 1.72 6.27 -5.56
CA THR A 96 2.62 7.26 -6.16
C THR A 96 3.13 8.23 -5.11
N SER A 97 4.22 8.93 -5.42
CA SER A 97 4.80 9.94 -4.53
C SER A 97 4.03 11.27 -4.55
N THR A 98 3.32 11.56 -5.65
CA THR A 98 2.60 12.83 -5.85
C THR A 98 1.24 12.63 -6.50
N VAL A 99 0.32 13.58 -6.24
CA VAL A 99 -1.00 13.62 -6.90
C VAL A 99 -0.85 13.76 -8.42
N LYS A 100 0.14 14.51 -8.89
CA LYS A 100 0.39 14.69 -10.34
C LYS A 100 0.69 13.35 -11.01
N GLU A 101 1.58 12.56 -10.45
CA GLU A 101 1.91 11.22 -10.95
C GLU A 101 0.67 10.32 -10.99
N PHE A 102 -0.11 10.32 -9.89
CA PHE A 102 -1.37 9.57 -9.84
C PHE A 102 -2.35 9.96 -10.94
N MET A 103 -2.57 11.27 -11.13
CA MET A 103 -3.51 11.75 -12.13
C MET A 103 -3.06 11.41 -13.56
N GLU A 104 -1.76 11.44 -13.83
CA GLU A 104 -1.19 11.04 -15.13
C GLU A 104 -1.40 9.54 -15.39
N LEU A 105 -1.08 8.68 -14.42
CA LEU A 105 -1.30 7.22 -14.56
C LEU A 105 -2.78 6.88 -14.72
N LYS A 106 -3.65 7.53 -13.95
CA LYS A 106 -5.11 7.34 -14.05
C LYS A 106 -5.64 7.71 -15.44
N GLN A 107 -5.17 8.83 -16.00
CA GLN A 107 -5.56 9.26 -17.33
C GLN A 107 -5.04 8.30 -18.40
N LEU A 108 -3.76 7.91 -18.31
CA LEU A 108 -3.13 6.95 -19.24
C LEU A 108 -3.84 5.58 -19.21
N ALA A 109 -4.15 5.05 -18.03
CA ALA A 109 -4.87 3.79 -17.90
C ALA A 109 -6.26 3.86 -18.56
N LYS A 110 -6.98 4.99 -18.37
CA LYS A 110 -8.28 5.23 -19.01
C LYS A 110 -8.17 5.28 -20.54
N GLU A 111 -7.20 6.03 -21.07
CA GLU A 111 -6.96 6.14 -22.52
C GLU A 111 -6.61 4.80 -23.17
N LYS A 112 -5.84 3.98 -22.47
CA LYS A 112 -5.44 2.64 -22.91
C LYS A 112 -6.47 1.55 -22.64
N GLN A 113 -7.56 1.87 -21.92
CA GLN A 113 -8.57 0.91 -21.44
C GLN A 113 -7.97 -0.22 -20.61
N LEU A 114 -6.99 0.12 -19.74
CA LEU A 114 -6.29 -0.80 -18.86
C LEU A 114 -6.73 -0.64 -17.42
N PHE A 115 -6.66 -1.72 -16.67
CA PHE A 115 -6.86 -1.69 -15.22
C PHE A 115 -5.61 -1.18 -14.52
N LEU A 116 -5.83 -0.38 -13.48
CA LEU A 116 -4.81 0.21 -12.64
C LEU A 116 -5.28 0.13 -11.19
N PHE A 117 -4.62 -0.68 -10.38
CA PHE A 117 -4.97 -0.93 -8.99
C PHE A 117 -3.82 -0.57 -8.06
N GLU A 118 -4.15 0.06 -6.92
CA GLU A 118 -3.27 0.08 -5.76
C GLU A 118 -3.47 -1.20 -4.95
N ALA A 119 -2.38 -1.86 -4.55
CA ALA A 119 -2.41 -3.09 -3.78
C ALA A 119 -2.68 -2.83 -2.29
N ILE A 120 -3.78 -2.14 -1.98
CA ILE A 120 -4.24 -1.88 -0.62
C ILE A 120 -5.16 -2.99 -0.16
N VAL A 121 -4.68 -3.85 0.73
CA VAL A 121 -5.43 -5.03 1.18
C VAL A 121 -6.55 -4.71 2.15
N THR A 122 -6.42 -3.64 2.94
CA THR A 122 -7.33 -3.25 4.04
C THR A 122 -8.80 -3.31 3.64
N ILE A 123 -9.15 -2.67 2.53
CA ILE A 123 -10.55 -2.51 2.09
C ILE A 123 -11.19 -3.80 1.53
N HIS A 124 -10.41 -4.86 1.36
CA HIS A 124 -10.84 -6.16 0.88
C HIS A 124 -10.92 -7.22 1.98
N MET A 125 -10.53 -6.89 3.20
CA MET A 125 -10.51 -7.84 4.31
C MET A 125 -11.91 -8.15 4.83
N PRO A 126 -12.22 -9.39 5.21
CA PRO A 126 -13.55 -9.78 5.68
C PRO A 126 -14.07 -8.92 6.85
N ASN A 127 -13.21 -8.64 7.84
CA ASN A 127 -13.60 -7.82 8.99
C ASN A 127 -13.82 -6.36 8.61
N TYR A 128 -13.06 -5.81 7.65
CA TYR A 128 -13.35 -4.48 7.11
C TYR A 128 -14.73 -4.42 6.43
N LEU A 129 -15.08 -5.44 5.65
CA LEU A 129 -16.39 -5.53 5.01
C LEU A 129 -17.50 -5.67 6.05
N ALA A 130 -17.28 -6.46 7.10
CA ALA A 130 -18.21 -6.58 8.24
C ALA A 130 -18.38 -5.24 8.96
N VAL A 131 -17.31 -4.47 9.18
CA VAL A 131 -17.41 -3.10 9.72
C VAL A 131 -18.31 -2.24 8.83
N LYS A 132 -18.05 -2.24 7.51
CA LYS A 132 -18.80 -1.45 6.53
C LYS A 132 -20.30 -1.77 6.53
N GLU A 133 -20.65 -3.04 6.56
CA GLU A 133 -22.05 -3.53 6.60
C GLU A 133 -22.80 -3.10 7.88
N ASN A 134 -22.06 -2.98 8.99
CA ASN A 134 -22.65 -2.67 10.30
C ASN A 134 -22.64 -1.17 10.68
N LEU A 135 -22.07 -0.29 9.86
CA LEU A 135 -21.97 1.15 10.16
C LEU A 135 -23.33 1.79 10.47
N SER A 136 -24.39 1.43 9.75
CA SER A 136 -25.73 1.99 9.93
C SER A 136 -26.32 1.73 11.33
N ARG A 137 -25.86 0.68 12.02
CA ARG A 137 -26.31 0.34 13.39
C ARG A 137 -25.81 1.32 14.44
N LEU A 138 -24.73 2.06 14.14
CA LEU A 138 -24.14 3.04 15.07
C LEU A 138 -24.93 4.34 15.15
N GLY A 139 -25.91 4.55 14.28
CA GLY A 139 -26.60 5.83 14.17
C GLY A 139 -25.66 6.90 13.57
N LYS A 140 -25.78 8.14 14.02
CA LYS A 140 -24.90 9.23 13.54
C LYS A 140 -23.49 9.04 14.07
N ILE A 141 -22.52 8.97 13.15
CA ILE A 141 -21.11 8.88 13.53
C ILE A 141 -20.63 10.19 14.14
N ARG A 142 -19.84 10.09 15.20
CA ARG A 142 -19.32 11.23 15.95
C ARG A 142 -17.80 11.32 15.98
N MET A 143 -17.11 10.17 15.98
CA MET A 143 -15.67 10.11 16.04
C MET A 143 -15.15 8.83 15.40
N VAL A 144 -14.02 8.91 14.71
CA VAL A 144 -13.22 7.75 14.30
C VAL A 144 -11.80 7.93 14.82
N GLN A 145 -11.23 6.87 15.38
CA GLN A 145 -9.85 6.87 15.87
C GLN A 145 -9.14 5.63 15.30
N CYS A 146 -8.01 5.84 14.64
CA CYS A 146 -7.16 4.77 14.17
C CYS A 146 -5.75 5.00 14.69
N ASN A 147 -5.13 3.96 15.22
CA ASN A 147 -3.74 3.97 15.65
C ASN A 147 -3.00 2.78 15.06
N PHE A 148 -1.97 3.06 14.27
CA PHE A 148 -1.01 2.08 13.82
C PHE A 148 0.39 2.53 14.26
N SER A 149 0.84 2.02 15.40
CA SER A 149 2.14 2.34 16.00
C SER A 149 2.97 1.07 16.11
N GLN A 150 3.94 0.94 15.22
CA GLN A 150 4.84 -0.21 15.14
C GLN A 150 6.28 0.28 15.13
N TYR A 151 7.05 -0.07 16.16
CA TYR A 151 8.49 0.16 16.15
C TYR A 151 9.11 -0.55 14.96
N SER A 152 9.63 0.20 14.01
CA SER A 152 10.17 -0.36 12.78
C SER A 152 11.43 -1.19 13.05
N SER A 153 11.49 -2.38 12.50
CA SER A 153 12.70 -3.22 12.55
C SER A 153 13.94 -2.58 11.91
N ARG A 154 13.76 -1.46 11.23
CA ARG A 154 14.84 -0.68 10.59
C ARG A 154 15.15 0.61 11.34
N TYR A 155 14.44 0.90 12.45
CA TYR A 155 14.61 2.17 13.15
C TYR A 155 15.94 2.25 13.89
N ASP A 156 16.42 1.16 14.50
CA ASP A 156 17.75 1.13 15.15
C ASP A 156 18.88 1.40 14.16
N LYS A 157 18.80 0.86 12.93
CA LYS A 157 19.75 1.17 11.87
C LYS A 157 19.69 2.63 11.45
N PHE A 158 18.49 3.20 11.42
CA PHE A 158 18.30 4.62 11.13
C PHE A 158 18.93 5.51 12.22
N LEU A 159 18.73 5.16 13.49
CA LEU A 159 19.39 5.86 14.61
C LEU A 159 20.92 5.70 14.60
N ALA A 160 21.43 4.61 14.06
CA ALA A 160 22.86 4.38 13.87
C ALA A 160 23.45 5.13 12.65
N GLY A 161 22.65 5.96 11.96
CA GLY A 161 23.09 6.77 10.81
C GLY A 161 22.96 6.10 9.43
N GLU A 162 22.45 4.85 9.37
CA GLU A 162 22.03 4.28 8.10
C GLU A 162 20.76 4.98 7.59
N THR A 163 20.53 4.95 6.27
CA THR A 163 19.30 5.53 5.70
C THR A 163 18.50 4.45 4.95
N PRO A 164 17.80 3.55 5.66
CA PRO A 164 16.92 2.57 5.02
C PRO A 164 15.84 3.26 4.17
N ASN A 165 15.42 2.66 3.06
CA ASN A 165 14.46 3.26 2.11
C ASN A 165 13.21 3.83 2.78
N VAL A 166 12.68 3.15 3.80
CA VAL A 166 11.49 3.56 4.54
C VAL A 166 11.69 4.84 5.37
N PHE A 167 12.93 5.22 5.66
CA PHE A 167 13.31 6.47 6.34
C PHE A 167 14.09 7.42 5.43
N ASN A 168 14.01 7.21 4.11
CA ASN A 168 14.72 8.02 3.12
C ASN A 168 13.73 8.87 2.31
N PRO A 169 13.80 10.21 2.38
CA PRO A 169 12.94 11.10 1.59
C PRO A 169 13.05 10.85 0.09
N ALA A 170 14.25 10.48 -0.42
CA ALA A 170 14.45 10.20 -1.85
C ALA A 170 13.67 8.97 -2.36
N PHE A 171 13.23 8.09 -1.46
CA PHE A 171 12.40 6.95 -1.78
C PHE A 171 10.93 7.13 -1.36
N SER A 172 10.50 8.36 -1.04
CA SER A 172 9.13 8.65 -0.59
C SER A 172 8.73 7.78 0.61
N GLY A 173 9.68 7.63 1.57
CA GLY A 173 9.46 6.94 2.83
C GLY A 173 8.60 7.74 3.81
N GLY A 174 8.65 7.39 5.08
CA GLY A 174 7.97 8.06 6.18
C GLY A 174 6.82 7.29 6.79
N ALA A 175 6.40 7.73 7.97
CA ALA A 175 5.31 7.08 8.71
C ALA A 175 3.95 7.26 8.02
N LEU A 176 3.71 8.42 7.42
CA LEU A 176 2.50 8.67 6.65
C LEU A 176 2.36 7.68 5.50
N SER A 177 3.41 7.55 4.69
CA SER A 177 3.41 6.74 3.47
C SER A 177 3.44 5.23 3.74
N ASP A 178 4.13 4.80 4.81
CA ASP A 178 4.37 3.38 5.02
C ASP A 178 3.30 2.70 5.88
N ILE A 179 2.85 3.34 6.96
CA ILE A 179 1.88 2.72 7.89
C ILE A 179 0.60 3.51 8.06
N ASN A 180 0.65 4.85 8.14
CA ASN A 180 -0.59 5.63 8.34
C ASN A 180 -1.49 5.60 7.11
N ILE A 181 -0.95 5.28 5.95
CA ILE A 181 -1.70 5.03 4.71
C ILE A 181 -2.82 3.99 4.90
N TYR A 182 -2.60 2.95 5.72
CA TYR A 182 -3.62 1.95 6.02
C TYR A 182 -4.79 2.53 6.82
N ASN A 183 -4.52 3.41 7.79
CA ASN A 183 -5.55 4.12 8.53
C ASN A 183 -6.35 5.04 7.60
N LEU A 184 -5.67 5.75 6.69
CA LEU A 184 -6.32 6.61 5.72
C LEU A 184 -7.25 5.82 4.80
N HIS A 185 -6.79 4.70 4.27
CA HIS A 185 -7.61 3.83 3.42
C HIS A 185 -8.78 3.22 4.21
N PHE A 186 -8.57 2.82 5.47
CA PHE A 186 -9.65 2.34 6.33
C PHE A 186 -10.76 3.38 6.47
N VAL A 187 -10.40 4.61 6.84
CA VAL A 187 -11.39 5.67 7.06
C VAL A 187 -12.03 6.12 5.75
N MET A 188 -11.22 6.42 4.72
CA MET A 188 -11.75 6.94 3.45
C MET A 188 -12.55 5.90 2.67
N GLY A 189 -12.22 4.62 2.82
CA GLY A 189 -12.99 3.53 2.21
C GLY A 189 -14.38 3.34 2.85
N LEU A 190 -14.55 3.71 4.13
CA LEU A 190 -15.83 3.68 4.83
C LEU A 190 -16.67 4.94 4.60
N PHE A 191 -16.04 6.13 4.60
CA PHE A 191 -16.73 7.42 4.65
C PHE A 191 -16.51 8.30 3.41
N GLY A 192 -15.71 7.83 2.44
CA GLY A 192 -15.39 8.59 1.25
C GLY A 192 -14.38 9.72 1.51
N ARG A 193 -14.35 10.68 0.59
CA ARG A 193 -13.42 11.81 0.64
C ARG A 193 -13.82 12.79 1.76
N PRO A 194 -12.90 13.14 2.68
CA PRO A 194 -13.15 14.19 3.68
C PRO A 194 -13.17 15.58 3.05
N ALA A 195 -13.77 16.54 3.74
CA ALA A 195 -13.78 17.95 3.33
C ALA A 195 -12.39 18.57 3.43
N GLN A 196 -11.64 18.24 4.50
CA GLN A 196 -10.27 18.70 4.71
C GLN A 196 -9.43 17.60 5.35
N ILE A 197 -8.12 17.66 5.14
CA ILE A 197 -7.13 16.79 5.79
C ILE A 197 -6.00 17.66 6.31
N HIS A 198 -5.65 17.48 7.58
CA HIS A 198 -4.50 18.11 8.23
C HIS A 198 -3.54 17.03 8.70
N TYR A 199 -2.25 17.20 8.42
CA TYR A 199 -1.22 16.28 8.90
C TYR A 199 -0.20 17.00 9.77
N TYR A 200 0.09 16.44 10.92
CA TYR A 200 1.04 16.95 11.91
C TYR A 200 2.15 15.90 12.10
N PRO A 201 3.27 16.03 11.38
CA PRO A 201 4.39 15.10 11.46
C PRO A 201 5.31 15.40 12.65
N ASN A 202 5.92 14.36 13.21
CA ASN A 202 7.15 14.44 13.95
C ASN A 202 8.30 14.17 12.97
N LEU A 203 9.06 15.21 12.64
CA LEU A 203 10.11 15.14 11.62
C LEU A 203 11.47 14.85 12.26
N HIS A 204 12.20 13.92 11.64
CA HIS A 204 13.63 13.74 11.85
C HIS A 204 14.43 14.82 11.09
N GLU A 205 15.71 15.04 11.45
CA GLU A 205 16.59 16.04 10.84
C GLU A 205 16.73 15.92 9.33
N ASN A 206 16.63 14.72 8.77
CA ASN A 206 16.65 14.50 7.31
C ASN A 206 15.33 14.84 6.59
N GLY A 207 14.34 15.37 7.31
CA GLY A 207 13.04 15.79 6.80
C GLY A 207 12.00 14.67 6.67
N ILE A 208 12.32 13.41 7.06
CA ILE A 208 11.35 12.33 7.06
C ILE A 208 10.47 12.36 8.31
N ASP A 209 9.19 12.03 8.18
CA ASP A 209 8.33 11.80 9.33
C ASP A 209 8.56 10.38 9.89
N THR A 210 8.90 10.30 11.19
CA THR A 210 9.01 9.03 11.91
C THR A 210 7.70 8.63 12.57
N SER A 211 6.87 9.61 12.87
CA SER A 211 5.50 9.47 13.36
C SER A 211 4.67 10.70 12.97
N GLY A 212 3.34 10.61 13.14
CA GLY A 212 2.48 11.75 12.90
C GLY A 212 1.00 11.44 13.07
N VAL A 213 0.21 12.53 13.10
CA VAL A 213 -1.24 12.48 13.23
C VAL A 213 -1.90 13.14 12.03
N ALA A 214 -2.77 12.41 11.36
CA ALA A 214 -3.66 12.96 10.33
C ALA A 214 -5.07 13.14 10.91
N ILE A 215 -5.64 14.34 10.71
CA ILE A 215 -7.02 14.65 11.07
C ILE A 215 -7.81 14.82 9.78
N LEU A 216 -8.83 13.99 9.59
CA LEU A 216 -9.73 14.02 8.45
C LEU A 216 -11.06 14.64 8.90
N GLU A 217 -11.46 15.71 8.23
CA GLU A 217 -12.68 16.43 8.56
C GLU A 217 -13.85 15.99 7.67
N TYR A 218 -14.86 15.44 8.31
CA TYR A 218 -16.14 15.08 7.68
C TYR A 218 -17.26 15.96 8.23
N ASP A 219 -18.37 16.04 7.50
CA ASP A 219 -19.56 16.69 8.02
C ASP A 219 -20.10 15.93 9.25
N GLY A 220 -20.14 16.62 10.39
CA GLY A 220 -20.64 16.11 11.66
C GLY A 220 -19.68 15.26 12.49
N PHE A 221 -18.47 14.90 11.99
CA PHE A 221 -17.46 14.17 12.78
C PHE A 221 -16.03 14.40 12.30
N LYS A 222 -15.08 13.94 13.08
CA LYS A 222 -13.64 13.93 12.75
C LYS A 222 -13.10 12.50 12.82
N ALA A 223 -12.12 12.21 11.98
CA ALA A 223 -11.32 11.00 12.10
C ALA A 223 -9.87 11.37 12.41
N VAL A 224 -9.29 10.68 13.41
CA VAL A 224 -7.91 10.85 13.86
C VAL A 224 -7.14 9.59 13.50
N CYS A 225 -6.10 9.73 12.69
CA CYS A 225 -5.26 8.63 12.22
C CYS A 225 -3.82 8.84 12.72
N VAL A 226 -3.38 8.01 13.66
CA VAL A 226 -2.02 8.04 14.23
C VAL A 226 -1.18 6.97 13.57
N GLY A 227 0.00 7.34 13.08
CA GLY A 227 0.98 6.42 12.51
C GLY A 227 2.36 6.67 13.10
N CYS A 228 2.98 5.66 13.74
CA CYS A 228 4.30 5.77 14.35
C CYS A 228 5.20 4.60 13.95
N LYS A 229 6.43 4.92 13.54
CA LYS A 229 7.47 3.94 13.19
C LYS A 229 8.63 3.94 14.21
N ASP A 230 8.62 4.91 15.08
CA ASP A 230 9.61 5.18 16.14
C ASP A 230 9.18 4.70 17.52
N THR A 231 7.90 4.31 17.67
CA THR A 231 7.33 3.80 18.91
C THR A 231 6.43 2.59 18.65
N LYS A 232 6.09 1.86 19.71
CA LYS A 232 5.12 0.78 19.70
C LYS A 232 4.02 1.07 20.70
N SER A 233 2.77 0.95 20.27
CA SER A 233 1.62 0.98 21.17
C SER A 233 0.54 0.00 20.72
N HIS A 234 -0.57 -0.07 21.45
CA HIS A 234 -1.73 -0.85 21.06
C HIS A 234 -2.33 -0.30 19.75
N CYS A 235 -2.38 -1.13 18.72
CA CYS A 235 -2.98 -0.78 17.45
C CYS A 235 -4.49 -1.02 17.50
N ILE A 236 -5.27 -0.04 17.05
CA ILE A 236 -6.73 -0.09 17.13
C ILE A 236 -7.37 0.78 16.05
N ALA A 237 -8.53 0.39 15.57
CA ALA A 237 -9.44 1.29 14.88
C ALA A 237 -10.80 1.27 15.57
N GLN A 238 -11.33 2.42 15.92
CA GLN A 238 -12.62 2.57 16.62
C GLN A 238 -13.50 3.59 15.92
N ILE A 239 -14.76 3.21 15.68
CA ILE A 239 -15.79 4.06 15.11
C ILE A 239 -16.87 4.25 16.15
N GLN A 240 -17.14 5.49 16.52
CA GLN A 240 -18.10 5.86 17.57
C GLN A 240 -19.31 6.56 16.96
N GLY A 241 -20.48 6.02 17.24
CA GLY A 241 -21.76 6.60 16.86
C GLY A 241 -22.66 6.83 18.07
N GLU A 242 -23.79 7.48 17.85
CA GLU A 242 -24.76 7.80 18.92
C GLU A 242 -25.41 6.56 19.57
N LYS A 243 -25.41 5.43 18.84
CA LYS A 243 -26.07 4.19 19.29
C LYS A 243 -25.08 3.08 19.69
N GLY A 244 -23.77 3.36 19.66
CA GLY A 244 -22.74 2.40 20.02
C GLY A 244 -21.43 2.65 19.30
N TYR A 245 -20.56 1.67 19.33
CA TYR A 245 -19.27 1.75 18.66
C TYR A 245 -18.88 0.39 18.05
N ILE A 246 -17.99 0.42 17.07
CA ILE A 246 -17.30 -0.74 16.54
C ILE A 246 -15.80 -0.55 16.81
N THR A 247 -15.15 -1.61 17.26
CA THR A 247 -13.71 -1.65 17.47
C THR A 247 -13.07 -2.76 16.64
N VAL A 248 -12.00 -2.45 15.94
CA VAL A 248 -11.07 -3.41 15.36
C VAL A 248 -9.85 -3.41 16.26
N ASP A 249 -9.61 -4.52 16.96
CA ASP A 249 -8.56 -4.68 17.97
C ASP A 249 -7.22 -5.14 17.33
N SER A 250 -6.83 -4.47 16.27
CA SER A 250 -5.58 -4.67 15.55
C SER A 250 -5.25 -3.45 14.69
N GLU A 251 -4.06 -3.46 14.08
CA GLU A 251 -3.73 -2.49 13.04
C GLU A 251 -4.66 -2.63 11.82
N THR A 252 -4.94 -1.51 11.16
CA THR A 252 -5.82 -1.44 10.00
C THR A 252 -5.29 -2.18 8.77
N SER A 253 -3.99 -2.51 8.74
CA SER A 253 -3.39 -3.32 7.68
C SER A 253 -3.77 -4.80 7.74
N ARG A 254 -4.20 -5.31 8.92
CA ARG A 254 -4.66 -6.69 9.11
C ARG A 254 -6.16 -6.78 9.35
N CYS A 255 -6.71 -5.80 10.04
CA CYS A 255 -8.13 -5.79 10.40
C CYS A 255 -8.57 -7.15 10.99
N ALA A 256 -7.79 -7.67 11.98
CA ALA A 256 -7.81 -9.09 12.32
C ALA A 256 -8.97 -9.49 13.25
N ASN A 257 -9.49 -8.58 14.11
CA ASN A 257 -10.50 -8.86 15.14
C ASN A 257 -11.58 -7.77 15.16
#